data_d77832885a6483f2c300089828722f09
#
_entry.id   d77832885a6483f2c300089828722f09
#
_cell.length_a   1.000
_cell.length_b   1.000
_cell.length_c   1.000
_cell.angle_alpha   90.00
_cell.angle_beta   90.00
_cell.angle_gamma   90.00
#
_symmetry.space_group_name_H-M   'P 1'
#
loop_
_entity.id
_entity.type
_entity.pdbx_description
1 polymer ?
#
loop_
_entity_poly.entity_id
_entity_poly.type
_entity_poly.pdbx_seq_one_letter_code
_entity_poly.pdbx_strand_id
1 'polypeptide(L)'
;MALIYIVNDGYALYLGVSYQTIALLLFAMVIPTIFSKKYDTETSLFMFTLLFLLGMALNSMVMLDSINKWILLYVITVICATDVFALFIGSYVGTHKLSSISPNKTIEGSLGGVVCASIIGTFYYLAVIGNTSVLRIILMSILISVFGQIGDLFFSKIKRENKIKDYSNLIKGHGGILDRIDSLVFGVLLYTLLCTIL
;
A
#
# COMPACT_ATOMS: atom_id res chain seq x y z
N MET A 1 7.83 22.01 5.87
CA MET A 1 8.94 21.38 5.16
C MET A 1 9.25 20.09 5.89
N ALA A 2 8.63 19.00 5.51
CA ALA A 2 9.01 17.69 6.01
C ALA A 2 9.98 17.09 4.98
N LEU A 3 11.24 17.40 5.12
CA LEU A 3 12.32 16.77 4.41
C LEU A 3 12.75 15.55 5.24
N ILE A 4 12.30 14.39 4.85
CA ILE A 4 12.88 13.15 5.36
C ILE A 4 14.02 12.83 4.40
N TYR A 5 15.24 13.06 4.85
CA TYR A 5 16.44 12.65 4.12
C TYR A 5 16.71 11.18 4.43
N ILE A 6 16.70 10.36 3.42
CA ILE A 6 17.31 9.04 3.49
C ILE A 6 18.64 9.14 2.77
N VAL A 7 19.70 9.05 3.53
CA VAL A 7 21.05 8.90 2.97
C VAL A 7 21.38 7.43 3.03
N ASN A 8 21.24 6.75 1.89
CA ASN A 8 21.83 5.44 1.71
C ASN A 8 22.70 5.53 0.45
N ASP A 9 24.00 5.27 0.57
CA ASP A 9 24.98 5.23 -0.52
C ASP A 9 25.06 6.49 -1.40
N GLY A 10 24.92 7.69 -0.81
CA GLY A 10 25.11 8.97 -1.49
C GLY A 10 23.89 9.51 -2.24
N TYR A 11 22.73 8.85 -2.16
CA TYR A 11 21.48 9.35 -2.72
C TYR A 11 20.59 9.95 -1.64
N ALA A 12 20.19 11.21 -1.79
CA ALA A 12 19.20 11.85 -0.95
C ALA A 12 17.80 11.59 -1.52
N LEU A 13 16.98 10.83 -0.79
CA LEU A 13 15.61 10.58 -1.16
C LEU A 13 14.73 11.72 -0.64
N TYR A 14 14.14 12.50 -1.54
CA TYR A 14 13.18 13.54 -1.18
C TYR A 14 11.76 12.97 -1.16
N LEU A 15 11.22 12.71 0.02
CA LEU A 15 9.77 12.53 0.19
C LEU A 15 9.09 13.92 0.18
N GLY A 16 9.13 14.58 -0.97
CA GLY A 16 8.66 15.94 -1.11
C GLY A 16 7.22 16.03 -1.60
N VAL A 17 6.23 15.69 -0.77
CA VAL A 17 4.94 16.35 -0.98
C VAL A 17 5.13 17.77 -0.45
N SER A 18 5.11 18.76 -1.35
CA SER A 18 5.26 20.15 -0.95
C SER A 18 4.15 20.51 0.04
N TYR A 19 4.51 21.17 1.17
CA TYR A 19 3.53 21.65 2.14
C TYR A 19 2.47 22.54 1.48
N GLN A 20 2.82 23.23 0.40
CA GLN A 20 1.91 24.04 -0.41
C GLN A 20 0.82 23.18 -1.08
N THR A 21 1.20 22.03 -1.62
CA THR A 21 0.24 21.08 -2.23
C THR A 21 -0.70 20.52 -1.18
N ILE A 22 -0.19 20.18 0.00
CA ILE A 22 -1.00 19.71 1.13
C ILE A 22 -1.99 20.79 1.56
N ALA A 23 -1.52 22.02 1.74
CA ALA A 23 -2.36 23.14 2.14
C ALA A 23 -3.44 23.44 1.10
N LEU A 24 -3.09 23.42 -0.20
CA LEU A 24 -4.03 23.66 -1.29
C LEU A 24 -5.11 22.56 -1.32
N LEU A 25 -4.73 21.30 -1.17
CA LEU A 25 -5.67 20.18 -1.13
C LEU A 25 -6.59 20.27 0.10
N LEU A 26 -6.05 20.65 1.26
CA LEU A 26 -6.84 20.87 2.47
C LEU A 26 -7.85 22.00 2.27
N PHE A 27 -7.42 23.14 1.74
CA PHE A 27 -8.33 24.25 1.45
C PHE A 27 -9.41 23.88 0.44
N ALA A 28 -9.04 23.16 -0.62
CA ALA A 28 -9.98 22.71 -1.65
C ALA A 28 -11.06 21.79 -1.07
N MET A 29 -10.76 21.02 -0.02
CA MET A 29 -11.71 20.10 0.62
C MET A 29 -12.51 20.76 1.75
N VAL A 30 -11.91 21.70 2.50
CA VAL A 30 -12.56 22.31 3.64
C VAL A 30 -13.43 23.52 3.27
N ILE A 31 -12.98 24.39 2.34
CA ILE A 31 -13.72 25.61 1.97
C ILE A 31 -15.16 25.32 1.53
N PRO A 32 -15.45 24.31 0.69
CA PRO A 32 -16.82 24.00 0.26
C PRO A 32 -17.78 23.65 1.41
N THR A 33 -17.26 23.12 2.53
CA THR A 33 -18.10 22.77 3.69
C THR A 33 -18.72 24.02 4.36
N ILE A 34 -18.05 25.18 4.25
CA ILE A 34 -18.51 26.46 4.81
C ILE A 34 -19.67 27.01 4.00
N PHE A 35 -19.63 26.86 2.67
CA PHE A 35 -20.58 27.47 1.74
C PHE A 35 -21.73 26.56 1.33
N SER A 36 -21.64 25.26 1.57
CA SER A 36 -22.64 24.29 1.12
C SER A 36 -23.02 23.30 2.21
N LYS A 37 -24.29 23.28 2.59
CA LYS A 37 -24.85 22.27 3.52
C LYS A 37 -24.82 20.83 2.98
N LYS A 38 -24.47 20.65 1.70
CA LYS A 38 -24.38 19.34 1.07
C LYS A 38 -23.10 18.61 1.45
N TYR A 39 -22.05 19.35 1.85
CA TYR A 39 -20.75 18.78 2.20
C TYR A 39 -20.58 18.82 3.73
N ASP A 40 -20.57 17.64 4.31
CA ASP A 40 -20.30 17.48 5.74
C ASP A 40 -18.79 17.53 5.98
N THR A 41 -18.40 18.12 7.13
CA THR A 41 -16.99 18.29 7.52
C THR A 41 -16.30 16.93 7.67
N GLU A 42 -16.99 15.95 8.25
CA GLU A 42 -16.46 14.61 8.46
C GLU A 42 -16.11 13.93 7.13
N THR A 43 -17.04 13.99 6.17
CA THR A 43 -16.84 13.46 4.81
C THR A 43 -15.68 14.16 4.10
N SER A 44 -15.57 15.49 4.24
CA SER A 44 -14.51 16.27 3.61
C SER A 44 -13.12 15.95 4.18
N LEU A 45 -13.01 15.80 5.50
CA LEU A 45 -11.78 15.41 6.17
C LEU A 45 -11.38 13.97 5.81
N PHE A 46 -12.35 13.06 5.70
CA PHE A 46 -12.11 11.70 5.24
C PHE A 46 -11.57 11.67 3.80
N MET A 47 -12.18 12.43 2.89
CA MET A 47 -11.73 12.55 1.51
C MET A 47 -10.34 13.17 1.42
N PHE A 48 -10.04 14.20 2.23
CA PHE A 48 -8.71 14.78 2.32
C PHE A 48 -7.68 13.73 2.73
N THR A 49 -7.96 12.97 3.80
CA THR A 49 -7.06 11.93 4.32
C THR A 49 -6.79 10.85 3.27
N LEU A 50 -7.84 10.41 2.56
CA LEU A 50 -7.72 9.39 1.52
C LEU A 50 -6.89 9.88 0.33
N LEU A 51 -7.16 11.09 -0.16
CA LEU A 51 -6.40 11.69 -1.28
C LEU A 51 -4.95 11.96 -0.88
N PHE A 52 -4.71 12.38 0.36
CA PHE A 52 -3.36 12.59 0.89
C PHE A 52 -2.57 11.26 0.94
N LEU A 53 -3.20 10.20 1.47
CA LEU A 53 -2.61 8.87 1.52
C LEU A 53 -2.24 8.35 0.12
N LEU A 54 -3.17 8.47 -0.84
CA LEU A 54 -2.95 8.06 -2.22
C LEU A 54 -1.86 8.91 -2.90
N GLY A 55 -1.88 10.22 -2.68
CA GLY A 55 -0.85 11.13 -3.21
C GLY A 55 0.55 10.80 -2.68
N MET A 56 0.67 10.48 -1.39
CA MET A 56 1.94 10.03 -0.81
C MET A 56 2.41 8.71 -1.41
N ALA A 57 1.50 7.74 -1.59
CA ALA A 57 1.86 6.45 -2.17
C ALA A 57 2.31 6.58 -3.63
N LEU A 58 1.59 7.35 -4.45
CA LEU A 58 1.98 7.60 -5.84
C LEU A 58 3.32 8.33 -5.94
N ASN A 59 3.55 9.35 -5.09
CA ASN A 59 4.84 10.01 -5.03
C ASN A 59 5.97 9.05 -4.65
N SER A 60 5.73 8.17 -3.67
CA SER A 60 6.69 7.15 -3.26
C SER A 60 6.99 6.15 -4.38
N MET A 61 5.99 5.76 -5.17
CA MET A 61 6.19 4.90 -6.34
C MET A 61 7.11 5.56 -7.38
N VAL A 62 6.84 6.83 -7.72
CA VAL A 62 7.66 7.59 -8.68
C VAL A 62 9.10 7.76 -8.16
N MET A 63 9.26 8.01 -6.87
CA MET A 63 10.59 8.12 -6.26
C MET A 63 11.35 6.80 -6.32
N LEU A 64 10.74 5.69 -5.94
CA LEU A 64 11.38 4.38 -5.99
C LEU A 64 11.79 4.01 -7.42
N ASP A 65 10.93 4.30 -8.41
CA ASP A 65 11.23 4.07 -9.82
C ASP A 65 12.42 4.92 -10.29
N SER A 66 12.48 6.19 -9.88
CA SER A 66 13.57 7.12 -10.25
C SER A 66 14.93 6.73 -9.66
N ILE A 67 14.96 6.10 -8.49
CA ILE A 67 16.19 5.62 -7.85
C ILE A 67 16.64 4.31 -8.48
N ASN A 68 15.75 3.34 -8.48
CA ASN A 68 15.98 2.03 -9.07
C ASN A 68 14.63 1.32 -9.31
N LYS A 69 14.23 1.21 -10.56
CA LYS A 69 13.01 0.53 -10.98
C LYS A 69 12.86 -0.90 -10.42
N TRP A 70 13.98 -1.58 -10.19
CA TRP A 70 13.97 -2.94 -9.65
C TRP A 70 13.50 -2.99 -8.19
N ILE A 71 13.67 -1.91 -7.44
CA ILE A 71 13.15 -1.79 -6.07
C ILE A 71 11.62 -1.70 -6.08
N LEU A 72 11.06 -0.87 -6.97
CA LEU A 72 9.60 -0.79 -7.10
C LEU A 72 9.02 -2.15 -7.53
N LEU A 73 9.66 -2.82 -8.50
CA LEU A 73 9.25 -4.16 -8.93
C LEU A 73 9.37 -5.20 -7.80
N TYR A 74 10.37 -5.08 -6.93
CA TYR A 74 10.47 -5.92 -5.73
C TYR A 74 9.24 -5.77 -4.83
N VAL A 75 8.83 -4.54 -4.49
CA VAL A 75 7.64 -4.29 -3.66
C VAL A 75 6.38 -4.85 -4.32
N ILE A 76 6.21 -4.61 -5.62
CA ILE A 76 5.09 -5.15 -6.39
C ILE A 76 5.10 -6.69 -6.36
N THR A 77 6.26 -7.31 -6.56
CA THR A 77 6.41 -8.78 -6.54
C THR A 77 6.02 -9.36 -5.19
N VAL A 78 6.47 -8.77 -4.09
CA VAL A 78 6.11 -9.22 -2.74
C VAL A 78 4.60 -9.15 -2.52
N ILE A 79 3.95 -8.05 -2.91
CA ILE A 79 2.51 -7.87 -2.73
C ILE A 79 1.71 -8.82 -3.62
N CYS A 80 2.04 -8.91 -4.89
CA CYS A 80 1.38 -9.85 -5.81
C CYS A 80 1.54 -11.31 -5.34
N ALA A 81 2.74 -11.69 -4.90
CA ALA A 81 2.96 -13.02 -4.33
C ALA A 81 2.12 -13.25 -3.08
N THR A 82 2.04 -12.24 -2.19
CA THR A 82 1.19 -12.31 -0.98
C THR A 82 -0.26 -12.61 -1.36
N ASP A 83 -0.84 -11.84 -2.28
CA ASP A 83 -2.25 -11.97 -2.65
C ASP A 83 -2.54 -13.32 -3.34
N VAL A 84 -1.68 -13.74 -4.25
CA VAL A 84 -1.81 -15.01 -4.97
C VAL A 84 -1.72 -16.20 -4.02
N PHE A 85 -0.67 -16.24 -3.18
CA PHE A 85 -0.47 -17.37 -2.26
C PHE A 85 -1.44 -17.34 -1.09
N ALA A 86 -1.88 -16.16 -0.62
CA ALA A 86 -2.92 -16.07 0.39
C ALA A 86 -4.25 -16.65 -0.12
N LEU A 87 -4.61 -16.36 -1.36
CA LEU A 87 -5.80 -16.94 -2.00
C LEU A 87 -5.62 -18.43 -2.23
N PHE A 88 -4.49 -18.87 -2.76
CA PHE A 88 -4.23 -20.27 -3.06
C PHE A 88 -4.25 -21.13 -1.79
N ILE A 89 -3.44 -20.80 -0.79
CA ILE A 89 -3.36 -21.55 0.47
C ILE A 89 -4.68 -21.45 1.23
N GLY A 90 -5.30 -20.28 1.26
CA GLY A 90 -6.60 -20.07 1.90
C GLY A 90 -7.72 -20.91 1.29
N SER A 91 -7.67 -21.18 -0.01
CA SER A 91 -8.68 -22.03 -0.68
C SER A 91 -8.52 -23.51 -0.37
N TYR A 92 -7.30 -24.00 -0.09
CA TYR A 92 -7.04 -25.42 0.17
C TYR A 92 -7.06 -25.78 1.67
N VAL A 93 -6.52 -24.91 2.51
CA VAL A 93 -6.27 -25.21 3.94
C VAL A 93 -7.01 -24.25 4.87
N GLY A 94 -7.61 -23.18 4.32
CA GLY A 94 -8.24 -22.14 5.13
C GLY A 94 -9.50 -22.63 5.85
N THR A 95 -9.46 -22.59 7.17
CA THR A 95 -10.59 -22.96 8.05
C THR A 95 -11.11 -21.77 8.86
N HIS A 96 -10.22 -20.84 9.22
CA HIS A 96 -10.56 -19.69 10.05
C HIS A 96 -10.63 -18.40 9.22
N LYS A 97 -11.75 -17.70 9.28
CA LYS A 97 -11.91 -16.42 8.59
C LYS A 97 -10.98 -15.36 9.20
N LEU A 98 -10.29 -14.59 8.34
CA LEU A 98 -9.38 -13.53 8.77
C LEU A 98 -10.14 -12.32 9.35
N SER A 99 -11.25 -11.93 8.73
CA SER A 99 -12.05 -10.77 9.12
C SER A 99 -13.49 -10.89 8.66
N SER A 100 -14.42 -10.28 9.40
CA SER A 100 -15.81 -10.10 8.97
C SER A 100 -15.96 -9.18 7.76
N ILE A 101 -14.98 -8.30 7.53
CA ILE A 101 -14.96 -7.31 6.43
C ILE A 101 -14.71 -8.02 5.09
N SER A 102 -13.86 -9.04 5.09
CA SER A 102 -13.51 -9.83 3.91
C SER A 102 -13.66 -11.33 4.24
N PRO A 103 -14.89 -11.89 4.15
CA PRO A 103 -15.18 -13.24 4.61
C PRO A 103 -14.50 -14.35 3.79
N ASN A 104 -13.96 -14.03 2.62
CA ASN A 104 -13.23 -14.96 1.76
C ASN A 104 -11.74 -15.08 2.12
N LYS A 105 -11.20 -14.19 2.97
CA LYS A 105 -9.82 -14.28 3.46
C LYS A 105 -9.75 -15.14 4.71
N THR A 106 -8.73 -16.00 4.77
CA THR A 106 -8.47 -16.90 5.89
C THR A 106 -7.16 -16.58 6.60
N ILE A 107 -7.06 -16.92 7.88
CA ILE A 107 -5.83 -16.72 8.67
C ILE A 107 -4.71 -17.57 8.11
N GLU A 108 -4.99 -18.84 7.79
CA GLU A 108 -4.01 -19.77 7.22
C GLU A 108 -3.50 -19.26 5.85
N GLY A 109 -4.42 -18.77 5.01
CA GLY A 109 -4.05 -18.15 3.74
C GLY A 109 -3.18 -16.92 3.93
N SER A 110 -3.54 -16.04 4.87
CA SER A 110 -2.77 -14.83 5.20
C SER A 110 -1.33 -15.17 5.62
N LEU A 111 -1.18 -16.09 6.57
CA LEU A 111 0.15 -16.53 7.05
C LEU A 111 0.96 -17.22 5.94
N GLY A 112 0.33 -18.11 5.19
CA GLY A 112 0.96 -18.78 4.07
C GLY A 112 1.40 -17.81 2.97
N GLY A 113 0.59 -16.80 2.67
CA GLY A 113 0.93 -15.73 1.76
C GLY A 113 2.16 -14.95 2.20
N VAL A 114 2.26 -14.59 3.49
CA VAL A 114 3.44 -13.90 4.06
C VAL A 114 4.70 -14.75 3.89
N VAL A 115 4.65 -16.04 4.23
CA VAL A 115 5.80 -16.94 4.13
C VAL A 115 6.27 -17.07 2.68
N CYS A 116 5.37 -17.38 1.75
CA CYS A 116 5.72 -17.53 0.34
C CYS A 116 6.24 -16.23 -0.26
N ALA A 117 5.59 -15.10 0.03
CA ALA A 117 6.01 -13.80 -0.46
C ALA A 117 7.38 -13.37 0.09
N SER A 118 7.69 -13.70 1.35
CA SER A 118 9.00 -13.39 1.93
C SER A 118 10.12 -14.20 1.27
N ILE A 119 9.88 -15.46 0.92
CA ILE A 119 10.85 -16.29 0.19
C ILE A 119 11.08 -15.74 -1.23
N ILE A 120 9.99 -15.48 -1.96
CA ILE A 120 10.05 -14.98 -3.34
C ILE A 120 10.71 -13.59 -3.37
N GLY A 121 10.30 -12.69 -2.48
CA GLY A 121 10.86 -11.35 -2.38
C GLY A 121 12.34 -11.35 -2.05
N THR A 122 12.75 -12.20 -1.09
CA THR A 122 14.16 -12.35 -0.73
C THR A 122 14.98 -12.85 -1.91
N PHE A 123 14.51 -13.88 -2.61
CA PHE A 123 15.17 -14.41 -3.79
C PHE A 123 15.29 -13.35 -4.90
N TYR A 124 14.19 -12.65 -5.18
CA TYR A 124 14.18 -11.56 -6.17
C TYR A 124 15.21 -10.48 -5.83
N TYR A 125 15.22 -10.02 -4.58
CA TYR A 125 16.12 -8.94 -4.15
C TYR A 125 17.59 -9.34 -4.32
N LEU A 126 17.97 -10.53 -3.86
CA LEU A 126 19.34 -11.04 -3.97
C LEU A 126 19.77 -11.26 -5.43
N ALA A 127 18.84 -11.72 -6.29
CA ALA A 127 19.15 -12.02 -7.68
C ALA A 127 19.25 -10.76 -8.57
N VAL A 128 18.47 -9.71 -8.27
CA VAL A 128 18.27 -8.58 -9.18
C VAL A 128 18.86 -7.27 -8.64
N ILE A 129 18.78 -7.02 -7.33
CA ILE A 129 19.18 -5.74 -6.75
C ILE A 129 20.60 -5.82 -6.17
N GLY A 130 20.93 -6.91 -5.53
CA GLY A 130 22.30 -7.14 -5.06
C GLY A 130 22.40 -7.61 -3.61
N ASN A 131 23.66 -7.72 -3.15
CA ASN A 131 23.99 -8.28 -1.84
C ASN A 131 23.80 -7.24 -0.72
N THR A 132 22.84 -7.52 0.15
CA THR A 132 22.70 -6.88 1.47
C THR A 132 22.42 -7.98 2.50
N SER A 133 22.25 -7.60 3.75
CA SER A 133 21.94 -8.57 4.81
C SER A 133 20.65 -9.35 4.49
N VAL A 134 20.76 -10.65 4.31
CA VAL A 134 19.63 -11.54 4.01
C VAL A 134 18.52 -11.39 5.05
N LEU A 135 18.89 -11.29 6.33
CA LEU A 135 17.93 -11.09 7.42
C LEU A 135 17.14 -9.81 7.26
N ARG A 136 17.78 -8.71 6.84
CA ARG A 136 17.11 -7.43 6.58
C ARG A 136 16.09 -7.58 5.45
N ILE A 137 16.43 -8.25 4.37
CA ILE A 137 15.52 -8.44 3.24
C ILE A 137 14.32 -9.30 3.63
N ILE A 138 14.54 -10.38 4.38
CA ILE A 138 13.45 -11.22 4.89
C ILE A 138 12.49 -10.40 5.74
N LEU A 139 13.01 -9.63 6.70
CA LEU A 139 12.18 -8.78 7.55
C LEU A 139 11.41 -7.73 6.74
N MET A 140 12.07 -7.07 5.77
CA MET A 140 11.40 -6.14 4.87
C MET A 140 10.27 -6.81 4.08
N SER A 141 10.52 -7.98 3.49
CA SER A 141 9.51 -8.72 2.73
C SER A 141 8.31 -9.13 3.58
N ILE A 142 8.56 -9.60 4.81
CA ILE A 142 7.50 -9.93 5.77
C ILE A 142 6.65 -8.69 6.09
N LEU A 143 7.29 -7.59 6.44
CA LEU A 143 6.59 -6.36 6.80
C LEU A 143 5.79 -5.80 5.63
N ILE A 144 6.35 -5.75 4.42
CA ILE A 144 5.64 -5.31 3.21
C ILE A 144 4.42 -6.19 2.96
N SER A 145 4.56 -7.51 3.07
CA SER A 145 3.46 -8.47 2.87
C SER A 145 2.34 -8.26 3.89
N VAL A 146 2.67 -8.13 5.18
CA VAL A 146 1.69 -7.89 6.25
C VAL A 146 0.97 -6.56 6.05
N PHE A 147 1.71 -5.47 5.80
CA PHE A 147 1.09 -4.16 5.60
C PHE A 147 0.31 -4.05 4.29
N GLY A 148 0.70 -4.76 3.24
CA GLY A 148 -0.11 -4.91 2.02
C GLY A 148 -1.47 -5.53 2.32
N GLN A 149 -1.51 -6.60 3.12
CA GLN A 149 -2.78 -7.22 3.55
C GLN A 149 -3.63 -6.30 4.43
N ILE A 150 -2.99 -5.52 5.33
CA ILE A 150 -3.68 -4.50 6.13
C ILE A 150 -4.29 -3.43 5.22
N GLY A 151 -3.55 -2.99 4.19
CA GLY A 151 -4.03 -2.03 3.20
C GLY A 151 -5.29 -2.50 2.48
N ASP A 152 -5.28 -3.72 1.96
CA ASP A 152 -6.46 -4.30 1.31
C ASP A 152 -7.65 -4.44 2.28
N LEU A 153 -7.42 -4.83 3.54
CA LEU A 153 -8.48 -4.86 4.56
C LEU A 153 -9.02 -3.45 4.87
N PHE A 154 -8.16 -2.45 4.93
CA PHE A 154 -8.54 -1.06 5.15
C PHE A 154 -9.43 -0.52 4.03
N PHE A 155 -9.01 -0.65 2.77
CA PHE A 155 -9.81 -0.26 1.62
C PHE A 155 -11.09 -1.09 1.48
N SER A 156 -11.04 -2.37 1.81
CA SER A 156 -12.24 -3.22 1.88
C SER A 156 -13.22 -2.73 2.93
N LYS A 157 -12.76 -2.27 4.10
CA LYS A 157 -13.60 -1.66 5.14
C LYS A 157 -14.31 -0.41 4.63
N ILE A 158 -13.58 0.51 4.01
CA ILE A 158 -14.16 1.73 3.40
C ILE A 158 -15.25 1.38 2.40
N LYS A 159 -15.02 0.38 1.54
CA LYS A 159 -16.04 -0.09 0.58
C LYS A 159 -17.31 -0.57 1.28
N ARG A 160 -17.19 -1.36 2.36
CA ARG A 160 -18.36 -1.88 3.09
C ARG A 160 -19.13 -0.78 3.83
N GLU A 161 -18.43 0.18 4.45
CA GLU A 161 -19.06 1.33 5.11
C GLU A 161 -19.88 2.16 4.12
N ASN A 162 -19.40 2.31 2.89
CA ASN A 162 -20.12 2.99 1.81
C ASN A 162 -21.10 2.10 1.03
N LYS A 163 -21.34 0.85 1.48
CA LYS A 163 -22.26 -0.12 0.84
C LYS A 163 -21.94 -0.43 -0.63
N ILE A 164 -20.66 -0.31 -1.01
CA ILE A 164 -20.18 -0.68 -2.34
C ILE A 164 -19.28 -1.91 -2.24
N LYS A 165 -19.12 -2.61 -3.36
CA LYS A 165 -18.18 -3.74 -3.48
C LYS A 165 -16.88 -3.32 -4.13
N ASP A 166 -16.95 -2.55 -5.19
CA ASP A 166 -15.83 -2.04 -5.97
C ASP A 166 -15.94 -0.52 -6.10
N TYR A 167 -14.81 0.19 -6.17
CA TYR A 167 -14.80 1.65 -6.30
C TYR A 167 -15.31 2.13 -7.64
N SER A 168 -15.13 1.34 -8.70
CA SER A 168 -15.66 1.63 -10.03
C SER A 168 -15.76 0.36 -10.88
N ASN A 169 -16.45 0.46 -12.04
CA ASN A 169 -16.53 -0.59 -13.04
C ASN A 169 -15.68 -0.27 -14.28
N LEU A 170 -14.57 0.48 -14.09
CA LEU A 170 -13.74 0.95 -15.21
C LEU A 170 -13.13 -0.21 -15.99
N ILE A 171 -12.71 -1.27 -15.28
CA ILE A 171 -12.17 -2.48 -15.89
C ILE A 171 -13.26 -3.55 -15.85
N LYS A 172 -13.87 -3.86 -16.99
CA LYS A 172 -14.93 -4.86 -17.11
C LYS A 172 -14.56 -6.18 -16.43
N GLY A 173 -15.33 -6.60 -15.46
CA GLY A 173 -15.12 -7.83 -14.69
C GLY A 173 -14.00 -7.77 -13.63
N HIS A 174 -13.30 -6.64 -13.47
CA HIS A 174 -12.16 -6.52 -12.57
C HIS A 174 -12.21 -5.32 -11.59
N GLY A 175 -13.28 -4.53 -11.59
CA GLY A 175 -13.42 -3.38 -10.69
C GLY A 175 -12.67 -2.12 -11.14
N GLY A 176 -12.32 -1.27 -10.20
CA GLY A 176 -11.62 -0.01 -10.45
C GLY A 176 -10.09 -0.12 -10.32
N ILE A 177 -9.39 0.94 -10.72
CA ILE A 177 -7.94 1.05 -10.56
C ILE A 177 -7.56 1.01 -9.09
N LEU A 178 -8.31 1.69 -8.22
CA LEU A 178 -8.05 1.71 -6.78
C LEU A 178 -8.18 0.33 -6.14
N ASP A 179 -9.09 -0.52 -6.66
CA ASP A 179 -9.25 -1.91 -6.21
C ASP A 179 -8.04 -2.80 -6.56
N ARG A 180 -7.12 -2.33 -7.39
CA ARG A 180 -5.91 -3.04 -7.81
C ARG A 180 -4.65 -2.60 -7.10
N ILE A 181 -4.66 -1.39 -6.57
CA ILE A 181 -3.48 -0.81 -5.91
C ILE A 181 -3.67 -0.65 -4.39
N ASP A 182 -4.81 -1.08 -3.85
CA ASP A 182 -5.14 -0.93 -2.44
C ASP A 182 -4.09 -1.55 -1.49
N SER A 183 -3.64 -2.77 -1.76
CA SER A 183 -2.55 -3.40 -1.02
C SER A 183 -1.19 -2.74 -1.31
N LEU A 184 -0.98 -2.29 -2.57
CA LEU A 184 0.28 -1.68 -3.01
C LEU A 184 0.52 -0.32 -2.33
N VAL A 185 -0.53 0.47 -2.09
CA VAL A 185 -0.44 1.77 -1.40
C VAL A 185 0.27 1.62 -0.05
N PHE A 186 -0.16 0.68 0.77
CA PHE A 186 0.43 0.44 2.09
C PHE A 186 1.82 -0.18 2.01
N GLY A 187 2.04 -1.11 1.09
CA GLY A 187 3.34 -1.75 0.90
C GLY A 187 4.43 -0.79 0.46
N VAL A 188 4.13 0.12 -0.48
CA VAL A 188 5.10 1.12 -0.96
C VAL A 188 5.41 2.15 0.13
N LEU A 189 4.38 2.65 0.84
CA LEU A 189 4.58 3.59 1.94
C LEU A 189 5.42 2.97 3.06
N LEU A 190 5.16 1.71 3.40
CA LEU A 190 5.95 1.02 4.40
C LEU A 190 7.40 0.83 3.93
N TYR A 191 7.60 0.40 2.69
CA TYR A 191 8.96 0.22 2.17
C TYR A 191 9.75 1.51 2.25
N THR A 192 9.19 2.64 1.81
CA THR A 192 9.84 3.94 1.92
C THR A 192 10.15 4.32 3.37
N LEU A 193 9.23 4.06 4.30
CA LEU A 193 9.45 4.28 5.73
C LEU A 193 10.60 3.41 6.27
N LEU A 194 10.63 2.13 5.92
CA LEU A 194 11.70 1.21 6.35
C LEU A 194 13.06 1.63 5.83
N CYS A 195 13.14 2.13 4.58
CA CYS A 195 14.39 2.68 4.04
C CYS A 195 14.88 3.92 4.79
N THR A 196 14.02 4.63 5.56
CA THR A 196 14.44 5.77 6.39
C THR A 196 14.98 5.33 7.75
N ILE A 197 14.58 4.16 8.23
CA ILE A 197 14.85 3.70 9.60
C ILE A 197 16.00 2.69 9.63
N LEU A 198 16.13 1.88 8.59
CA LEU A 198 17.10 0.76 8.47
C LEU A 198 18.27 1.09 7.55
#